data_772e6b86da0e82e11010a67e115e4e99
#
_entry.id   772e6b86da0e82e11010a67e115e4e99
#
_cell.length_a   1.000
_cell.length_b   1.000
_cell.length_c   1.000
_cell.angle_alpha   90.00
_cell.angle_beta   90.00
_cell.angle_gamma   90.00
#
_symmetry.space_group_name_H-M   'P 1'
#
loop_
_entity.id
_entity.type
_entity.pdbx_description
1 polymer ?
#
loop_
_entity_poly.entity_id
_entity_poly.type
_entity_poly.pdbx_seq_one_letter_code
_entity_poly.pdbx_strand_id
1 'polypeptide(L)'
;MSKTSNYYEIEPEDNTFVEVVADVTHRCNMSCKNCYIPNRNIPDMDIDRLIDCVSRFPKRTMIRIIGAEPTMRKDLPEIITRVKQAGHKVCVLTNGLRLAKIHYCQQLKDAGLRHIYISMNGVDNDDWYETIDELRCAEKKTQALLNSKKMNFVIDIGCILVKGVNDDAPKRMYEFLNENDIKNCVIRFKNVGQIGRHMEGIENHTMESLKQSVAKHFGITVEQIDRTSEQVENDSIVFPVNEKAGLMYKSGIWIKLTNWDADGKTAPLLNSERRGRITQDFKVAPFFEHVKENEFEY
;
A
#
# COMPACT_ATOMS: atom_id res chain seq x y z
N MET A 1 1.34 -1.39 -34.49
CA MET A 1 0.55 -2.49 -33.89
C MET A 1 -0.04 -1.93 -32.59
N SER A 2 -1.35 -1.70 -32.53
CA SER A 2 -2.03 -1.20 -31.32
C SER A 2 -1.90 -2.25 -30.22
N LYS A 3 -1.31 -1.90 -29.08
CA LYS A 3 -1.40 -2.73 -27.90
C LYS A 3 -2.89 -2.80 -27.53
N THR A 4 -3.49 -3.97 -27.64
CA THR A 4 -4.82 -4.21 -27.06
C THR A 4 -4.68 -3.98 -25.57
N SER A 5 -5.32 -2.91 -25.08
CA SER A 5 -5.42 -2.66 -23.65
C SER A 5 -6.18 -3.83 -23.03
N ASN A 6 -5.66 -4.38 -21.93
CA ASN A 6 -6.36 -5.38 -21.12
C ASN A 6 -7.35 -4.72 -20.15
N TYR A 7 -7.67 -3.45 -20.35
CA TYR A 7 -8.63 -2.73 -19.57
C TYR A 7 -10.05 -3.21 -19.82
N TYR A 8 -10.79 -3.45 -18.77
CA TYR A 8 -12.21 -3.76 -18.79
C TYR A 8 -12.86 -3.29 -17.49
N GLU A 9 -14.15 -3.09 -17.54
CA GLU A 9 -14.98 -2.80 -16.36
C GLU A 9 -16.06 -3.87 -16.22
N ILE A 10 -16.35 -4.24 -14.98
CA ILE A 10 -17.43 -5.17 -14.64
C ILE A 10 -18.39 -4.51 -13.66
N GLU A 11 -19.63 -4.97 -13.66
CA GLU A 11 -20.60 -4.56 -12.66
C GLU A 11 -20.20 -5.15 -11.28
N PRO A 12 -20.57 -4.48 -10.17
CA PRO A 12 -20.24 -4.96 -8.82
C PRO A 12 -20.67 -6.41 -8.55
N GLU A 13 -21.78 -6.85 -9.09
CA GLU A 13 -22.28 -8.23 -8.95
C GLU A 13 -21.37 -9.27 -9.59
N ASP A 14 -20.60 -8.86 -10.60
CA ASP A 14 -19.66 -9.72 -11.33
C ASP A 14 -18.25 -9.68 -10.73
N ASN A 15 -18.07 -9.01 -9.58
CA ASN A 15 -16.75 -8.85 -8.98
C ASN A 15 -16.10 -10.19 -8.63
N THR A 16 -14.99 -10.49 -9.28
CA THR A 16 -14.14 -11.67 -9.02
C THR A 16 -12.90 -11.35 -8.21
N PHE A 17 -12.57 -10.06 -8.02
CA PHE A 17 -11.37 -9.63 -7.30
C PHE A 17 -11.49 -9.92 -5.80
N VAL A 18 -10.42 -10.43 -5.21
CA VAL A 18 -10.34 -10.71 -3.77
C VAL A 18 -9.97 -9.49 -2.93
N GLU A 19 -9.32 -8.51 -3.56
CA GLU A 19 -9.05 -7.18 -3.02
C GLU A 19 -9.58 -6.13 -3.98
N VAL A 20 -10.28 -5.13 -3.47
CA VAL A 20 -10.74 -3.99 -4.27
C VAL A 20 -10.34 -2.69 -3.59
N VAL A 21 -9.78 -1.79 -4.37
CA VAL A 21 -9.31 -0.48 -3.93
C VAL A 21 -10.42 0.55 -4.12
N ALA A 22 -10.66 1.37 -3.12
CA ALA A 22 -11.56 2.52 -3.17
C ALA A 22 -10.79 3.81 -2.85
N ASP A 23 -10.70 4.72 -3.83
CA ASP A 23 -10.09 6.04 -3.67
C ASP A 23 -11.11 7.01 -3.11
N VAL A 24 -11.25 7.00 -1.79
CA VAL A 24 -12.34 7.75 -1.13
C VAL A 24 -12.13 9.27 -1.15
N THR A 25 -10.89 9.74 -1.38
CA THR A 25 -10.58 11.18 -1.43
C THR A 25 -9.30 11.47 -2.21
N HIS A 26 -9.25 12.60 -2.88
CA HIS A 26 -8.03 13.14 -3.49
C HIS A 26 -7.35 14.22 -2.64
N ARG A 27 -7.87 14.50 -1.45
CA ARG A 27 -7.23 15.42 -0.49
C ARG A 27 -6.07 14.74 0.24
N CYS A 28 -4.99 15.49 0.48
CA CYS A 28 -3.83 15.03 1.24
C CYS A 28 -3.24 16.18 2.06
N ASN A 29 -2.61 15.83 3.16
CA ASN A 29 -1.83 16.74 4.01
C ASN A 29 -0.31 16.63 3.80
N MET A 30 0.11 16.01 2.68
CA MET A 30 1.49 15.89 2.23
C MET A 30 1.60 16.20 0.75
N SER A 31 2.82 16.52 0.29
CA SER A 31 3.16 16.85 -1.11
C SER A 31 4.33 16.02 -1.64
N CYS A 32 4.37 14.73 -1.31
CA CYS A 32 5.48 13.83 -1.62
C CYS A 32 5.94 13.94 -3.09
N LYS A 33 7.25 13.89 -3.31
CA LYS A 33 7.84 13.88 -4.67
C LYS A 33 7.45 12.66 -5.47
N ASN A 34 7.23 11.53 -4.79
CA ASN A 34 6.76 10.30 -5.41
C ASN A 34 5.29 10.03 -5.03
N CYS A 35 4.38 10.78 -5.62
CA CYS A 35 2.94 10.66 -5.37
C CYS A 35 2.21 10.18 -6.62
N TYR A 36 1.63 8.99 -6.60
CA TYR A 36 0.90 8.46 -7.74
C TYR A 36 -0.53 9.05 -7.89
N ILE A 37 -1.01 9.83 -6.91
CA ILE A 37 -2.28 10.58 -6.98
C ILE A 37 -1.98 12.08 -6.76
N PRO A 38 -1.35 12.77 -7.71
CA PRO A 38 -1.07 14.21 -7.57
C PRO A 38 -2.28 15.10 -7.83
N ASN A 39 -3.30 14.63 -8.56
CA ASN A 39 -4.50 15.39 -8.86
C ASN A 39 -5.35 15.58 -7.61
N ARG A 40 -5.58 16.83 -7.23
CA ARG A 40 -6.36 17.22 -6.02
C ARG A 40 -7.76 17.76 -6.37
N ASN A 41 -8.13 17.78 -7.66
CA ASN A 41 -9.36 18.38 -8.15
C ASN A 41 -10.54 17.40 -8.21
N ILE A 42 -10.29 16.12 -7.99
CA ILE A 42 -11.34 15.09 -7.94
C ILE A 42 -12.09 15.20 -6.61
N PRO A 43 -13.42 15.28 -6.62
CA PRO A 43 -14.22 15.33 -5.40
C PRO A 43 -14.11 14.03 -4.58
N ASP A 44 -14.43 14.13 -3.29
CA ASP A 44 -14.53 12.95 -2.43
C ASP A 44 -15.56 11.96 -2.98
N MET A 45 -15.24 10.68 -2.94
CA MET A 45 -16.16 9.61 -3.34
C MET A 45 -17.44 9.65 -2.47
N ASP A 46 -18.59 9.54 -3.12
CA ASP A 46 -19.87 9.46 -2.42
C ASP A 46 -19.95 8.17 -1.60
N ILE A 47 -20.23 8.31 -0.31
CA ILE A 47 -20.26 7.17 0.62
C ILE A 47 -21.43 6.22 0.35
N ASP A 48 -22.61 6.74 0.02
CA ASP A 48 -23.80 5.91 -0.19
C ASP A 48 -23.65 5.08 -1.46
N ARG A 49 -23.12 5.68 -2.52
CA ARG A 49 -22.80 4.96 -3.77
C ARG A 49 -21.67 3.94 -3.56
N LEU A 50 -20.65 4.25 -2.75
CA LEU A 50 -19.62 3.30 -2.40
C LEU A 50 -20.20 2.08 -1.67
N ILE A 51 -21.07 2.31 -0.69
CA ILE A 51 -21.67 1.23 0.08
C ILE A 51 -22.64 0.41 -0.78
N ASP A 52 -23.44 1.05 -1.64
CA ASP A 52 -24.26 0.34 -2.62
C ASP A 52 -23.40 -0.58 -3.50
N CYS A 53 -22.34 -0.04 -4.09
CA CYS A 53 -21.42 -0.79 -4.93
C CYS A 53 -20.85 -2.02 -4.21
N VAL A 54 -20.23 -1.86 -3.03
CA VAL A 54 -19.61 -2.99 -2.34
C VAL A 54 -20.64 -3.98 -1.80
N SER A 55 -21.86 -3.54 -1.46
CA SER A 55 -22.92 -4.42 -0.97
C SER A 55 -23.41 -5.42 -2.04
N ARG A 56 -23.19 -5.11 -3.31
CA ARG A 56 -23.52 -5.97 -4.45
C ARG A 56 -22.45 -7.00 -4.77
N PHE A 57 -21.27 -6.94 -4.12
CA PHE A 57 -20.20 -7.91 -4.38
C PHE A 57 -20.61 -9.33 -3.97
N PRO A 58 -20.44 -10.34 -4.83
CA PRO A 58 -20.95 -11.69 -4.59
C PRO A 58 -20.19 -12.44 -3.49
N LYS A 59 -18.99 -11.98 -3.14
CA LYS A 59 -18.11 -12.63 -2.16
C LYS A 59 -17.50 -11.62 -1.20
N ARG A 60 -17.17 -12.09 0.00
CA ARG A 60 -16.43 -11.30 0.98
C ARG A 60 -15.08 -10.86 0.43
N THR A 61 -14.92 -9.57 0.24
CA THR A 61 -13.76 -8.94 -0.40
C THR A 61 -12.97 -8.12 0.64
N MET A 62 -11.67 -7.96 0.44
CA MET A 62 -10.86 -6.98 1.18
C MET A 62 -11.01 -5.62 0.50
N ILE A 63 -11.70 -4.70 1.12
CA ILE A 63 -11.80 -3.32 0.64
C ILE A 63 -10.61 -2.53 1.19
N ARG A 64 -9.76 -2.07 0.27
CA ARG A 64 -8.61 -1.23 0.59
C ARG A 64 -9.01 0.23 0.43
N ILE A 65 -9.30 0.88 1.53
CA ILE A 65 -9.63 2.30 1.55
C ILE A 65 -8.35 3.09 1.41
N ILE A 66 -8.23 3.79 0.30
CA ILE A 66 -7.09 4.63 -0.02
C ILE A 66 -7.59 6.00 -0.51
N GLY A 67 -6.76 6.70 -1.18
CA GLY A 67 -6.91 7.98 -1.82
C GLY A 67 -5.59 8.69 -1.76
N ALA A 68 -5.56 10.02 -1.89
CA ALA A 68 -4.35 10.73 -1.56
C ALA A 68 -4.02 10.57 -0.07
N GLU A 69 -5.00 10.85 0.84
CA GLU A 69 -4.89 10.49 2.26
C GLU A 69 -6.29 10.29 2.87
N PRO A 70 -6.74 9.06 3.10
CA PRO A 70 -8.10 8.77 3.56
C PRO A 70 -8.42 9.36 4.94
N THR A 71 -7.42 9.53 5.80
CA THR A 71 -7.65 10.14 7.12
C THR A 71 -8.01 11.63 7.05
N MET A 72 -7.92 12.27 5.88
CA MET A 72 -8.43 13.63 5.68
C MET A 72 -9.97 13.68 5.67
N ARG A 73 -10.64 12.57 5.43
CA ARG A 73 -12.09 12.46 5.54
C ARG A 73 -12.52 12.40 7.01
N LYS A 74 -13.46 13.24 7.38
CA LYS A 74 -14.03 13.23 8.76
C LYS A 74 -14.93 12.01 8.98
N ASP A 75 -15.55 11.53 7.94
CA ASP A 75 -16.47 10.39 7.91
C ASP A 75 -15.76 9.04 7.65
N LEU A 76 -14.42 8.98 7.64
CA LEU A 76 -13.68 7.72 7.49
C LEU A 76 -14.12 6.63 8.49
N PRO A 77 -14.38 6.92 9.79
CA PRO A 77 -14.90 5.90 10.71
C PRO A 77 -16.26 5.34 10.27
N GLU A 78 -17.14 6.17 9.73
CA GLU A 78 -18.44 5.74 9.18
C GLU A 78 -18.25 4.84 7.96
N ILE A 79 -17.38 5.22 7.00
CA ILE A 79 -17.04 4.39 5.83
C ILE A 79 -16.58 3.01 6.29
N ILE A 80 -15.66 2.93 7.25
CA ILE A 80 -15.17 1.66 7.79
C ILE A 80 -16.31 0.83 8.36
N THR A 81 -17.15 1.43 9.19
CA THR A 81 -18.28 0.75 9.82
C THR A 81 -19.25 0.18 8.78
N ARG A 82 -19.64 0.99 7.81
CA ARG A 82 -20.62 0.60 6.78
C ARG A 82 -20.08 -0.47 5.84
N VAL A 83 -18.81 -0.38 5.40
CA VAL A 83 -18.18 -1.45 4.59
C VAL A 83 -18.13 -2.77 5.37
N LYS A 84 -17.86 -2.74 6.67
CA LYS A 84 -17.89 -3.95 7.50
C LYS A 84 -19.30 -4.51 7.68
N GLN A 85 -20.30 -3.66 7.83
CA GLN A 85 -21.71 -4.06 7.89
C GLN A 85 -22.17 -4.69 6.58
N ALA A 86 -21.64 -4.26 5.44
CA ALA A 86 -21.84 -4.91 4.14
C ALA A 86 -21.12 -6.27 4.02
N GLY A 87 -20.43 -6.75 5.06
CA GLY A 87 -19.83 -8.09 5.13
C GLY A 87 -18.36 -8.17 4.72
N HIS A 88 -17.71 -7.06 4.37
CA HIS A 88 -16.36 -7.05 3.84
C HIS A 88 -15.27 -6.87 4.92
N LYS A 89 -14.04 -7.19 4.55
CA LYS A 89 -12.84 -6.82 5.32
C LYS A 89 -12.42 -5.41 4.91
N VAL A 90 -11.78 -4.68 5.83
CA VAL A 90 -11.29 -3.33 5.57
C VAL A 90 -9.82 -3.23 5.93
N CYS A 91 -9.05 -2.65 5.02
CA CYS A 91 -7.69 -2.18 5.24
C CYS A 91 -7.62 -0.68 4.87
N VAL A 92 -7.10 0.16 5.73
CA VAL A 92 -6.86 1.58 5.43
C VAL A 92 -5.39 1.79 5.10
N LEU A 93 -5.11 2.39 3.94
CA LEU A 93 -3.75 2.79 3.55
C LEU A 93 -3.61 4.29 3.82
N THR A 94 -2.62 4.66 4.63
CA THR A 94 -2.44 6.03 5.10
C THR A 94 -0.97 6.43 5.17
N ASN A 95 -0.72 7.73 5.06
CA ASN A 95 0.58 8.29 5.38
C ASN A 95 0.89 8.26 6.91
N GLY A 96 -0.08 7.95 7.74
CA GLY A 96 0.07 7.73 9.17
C GLY A 96 0.10 9.00 10.05
N LEU A 97 0.19 10.21 9.50
CA LEU A 97 0.39 11.42 10.32
C LEU A 97 -0.71 11.63 11.37
N ARG A 98 -1.98 11.32 11.06
CA ARG A 98 -3.08 11.46 12.02
C ARG A 98 -3.11 10.34 13.06
N LEU A 99 -2.49 9.19 12.78
CA LEU A 99 -2.37 8.08 13.72
C LEU A 99 -1.38 8.36 14.85
N ALA A 100 -0.55 9.41 14.74
CA ALA A 100 0.23 9.91 15.88
C ALA A 100 -0.65 10.30 17.06
N LYS A 101 -1.94 10.56 16.82
CA LYS A 101 -2.94 10.86 17.88
C LYS A 101 -3.65 9.57 18.29
N ILE A 102 -3.36 9.06 19.47
CA ILE A 102 -3.89 7.78 19.97
C ILE A 102 -5.42 7.72 19.98
N HIS A 103 -6.10 8.82 20.32
CA HIS A 103 -7.56 8.88 20.31
C HIS A 103 -8.15 8.68 18.90
N TYR A 104 -7.45 9.13 17.86
CA TYR A 104 -7.89 8.88 16.49
C TYR A 104 -7.73 7.40 16.10
N CYS A 105 -6.65 6.76 16.54
CA CYS A 105 -6.51 5.30 16.37
C CYS A 105 -7.65 4.55 17.08
N GLN A 106 -8.05 5.01 18.28
CA GLN A 106 -9.17 4.43 19.00
C GLN A 106 -10.49 4.59 18.23
N GLN A 107 -10.77 5.76 17.67
CA GLN A 107 -11.96 5.96 16.82
C GLN A 107 -12.01 5.00 15.63
N LEU A 108 -10.88 4.78 14.96
CA LEU A 108 -10.81 3.83 13.84
C LEU A 108 -11.00 2.37 14.31
N LYS A 109 -10.45 2.03 15.48
CA LYS A 109 -10.64 0.70 16.10
C LYS A 109 -12.11 0.46 16.47
N ASP A 110 -12.76 1.45 17.05
CA ASP A 110 -14.18 1.40 17.45
C ASP A 110 -15.10 1.27 16.23
N ALA A 111 -14.74 1.92 15.10
CA ALA A 111 -15.36 1.74 13.79
C ALA A 111 -15.16 0.33 13.20
N GLY A 112 -14.31 -0.49 13.86
CA GLY A 112 -14.07 -1.88 13.46
C GLY A 112 -12.83 -2.10 12.60
N LEU A 113 -11.98 -1.09 12.40
CA LEU A 113 -10.71 -1.29 11.71
C LEU A 113 -9.85 -2.31 12.47
N ARG A 114 -9.20 -3.20 11.69
CA ARG A 114 -8.26 -4.20 12.22
C ARG A 114 -6.96 -4.26 11.44
N HIS A 115 -6.96 -3.80 10.19
CA HIS A 115 -5.82 -3.87 9.30
C HIS A 115 -5.48 -2.46 8.79
N ILE A 116 -4.21 -2.09 8.92
CA ILE A 116 -3.71 -0.80 8.50
C ILE A 116 -2.41 -0.95 7.71
N TYR A 117 -2.27 -0.14 6.66
CA TYR A 117 -1.03 0.00 5.92
C TYR A 117 -0.50 1.42 6.12
N ILE A 118 0.73 1.55 6.61
CA ILE A 118 1.37 2.84 6.88
C ILE A 118 2.54 3.04 5.92
N SER A 119 2.56 4.17 5.20
CA SER A 119 3.71 4.56 4.39
C SER A 119 4.81 5.15 5.28
N MET A 120 6.02 4.55 5.25
CA MET A 120 7.17 4.94 6.08
C MET A 120 8.47 4.90 5.28
N ASN A 121 8.79 5.98 4.56
CA ASN A 121 9.99 6.04 3.71
C ASN A 121 11.27 6.39 4.48
N GLY A 122 11.16 7.00 5.65
CA GLY A 122 12.28 7.52 6.44
C GLY A 122 12.49 6.81 7.78
N VAL A 123 11.64 5.87 8.19
CA VAL A 123 11.64 5.24 9.50
C VAL A 123 11.63 6.31 10.62
N ASP A 124 12.76 6.55 11.28
CA ASP A 124 12.98 7.59 12.30
C ASP A 124 13.97 8.67 11.85
N ASN A 125 14.24 8.77 10.54
CA ASN A 125 15.16 9.74 9.93
C ASN A 125 14.39 10.82 9.16
N ASP A 126 14.41 12.04 9.67
CA ASP A 126 13.72 13.19 9.08
C ASP A 126 14.33 13.64 7.74
N ASP A 127 15.64 13.45 7.51
CA ASP A 127 16.27 13.87 6.25
C ASP A 127 15.84 12.99 5.08
N TRP A 128 15.61 11.69 5.35
CA TRP A 128 15.00 10.79 4.36
C TRP A 128 13.57 11.20 4.02
N TYR A 129 12.77 11.54 5.04
CA TYR A 129 11.40 12.03 4.81
C TYR A 129 11.38 13.36 4.05
N GLU A 130 12.24 14.30 4.41
CA GLU A 130 12.35 15.59 3.73
C GLU A 130 12.71 15.40 2.25
N THR A 131 13.66 14.50 1.96
CA THR A 131 14.08 14.22 0.58
C THR A 131 12.99 13.56 -0.26
N ILE A 132 12.25 12.59 0.31
CA ILE A 132 11.27 11.76 -0.43
C ILE A 132 9.86 12.35 -0.34
N ASP A 133 9.47 12.77 0.86
CA ASP A 133 8.10 13.15 1.21
C ASP A 133 7.89 14.66 1.38
N GLU A 134 8.94 15.47 1.21
CA GLU A 134 8.95 16.94 1.40
C GLU A 134 8.42 17.37 2.77
N LEU A 135 8.64 16.57 3.80
CA LEU A 135 8.14 16.83 5.14
C LEU A 135 8.99 16.13 6.21
N ARG A 136 9.52 16.86 7.17
CA ARG A 136 10.14 16.30 8.38
C ARG A 136 9.05 15.77 9.31
N CYS A 137 8.91 14.46 9.41
CA CYS A 137 7.77 13.85 10.10
C CYS A 137 8.10 12.52 10.81
N ALA A 138 9.36 12.22 11.03
CA ALA A 138 9.84 10.97 11.61
C ALA A 138 9.17 10.65 12.96
N GLU A 139 9.10 11.62 13.88
CA GLU A 139 8.45 11.44 15.18
C GLU A 139 6.97 11.07 15.04
N LYS A 140 6.23 11.76 14.16
CA LYS A 140 4.81 11.44 13.96
C LYS A 140 4.60 10.06 13.34
N LYS A 141 5.48 9.66 12.42
CA LYS A 141 5.43 8.36 11.75
C LYS A 141 5.74 7.21 12.72
N THR A 142 6.77 7.34 13.52
CA THR A 142 7.12 6.35 14.55
C THR A 142 6.03 6.27 15.62
N GLN A 143 5.51 7.41 16.08
CA GLN A 143 4.39 7.42 17.02
C GLN A 143 3.12 6.76 16.44
N ALA A 144 2.84 6.96 15.14
CA ALA A 144 1.72 6.30 14.46
C ALA A 144 1.86 4.78 14.50
N LEU A 145 3.07 4.26 14.28
CA LEU A 145 3.36 2.83 14.33
C LEU A 145 3.19 2.28 15.74
N LEU A 146 3.71 2.97 16.76
CA LEU A 146 3.55 2.59 18.17
C LEU A 146 2.08 2.62 18.62
N ASN A 147 1.31 3.62 18.20
CA ASN A 147 -0.12 3.68 18.47
C ASN A 147 -0.89 2.54 17.78
N SER A 148 -0.51 2.20 16.55
CA SER A 148 -1.11 1.08 15.81
C SER A 148 -0.86 -0.25 16.51
N LYS A 149 0.35 -0.46 17.07
CA LYS A 149 0.66 -1.60 17.93
C LYS A 149 -0.25 -1.63 19.17
N LYS A 150 -0.37 -0.49 19.89
CA LYS A 150 -1.25 -0.40 21.09
C LYS A 150 -2.71 -0.72 20.78
N MET A 151 -3.17 -0.43 19.56
CA MET A 151 -4.51 -0.77 19.10
C MET A 151 -4.67 -2.23 18.67
N ASN A 152 -3.59 -3.01 18.66
CA ASN A 152 -3.57 -4.37 18.10
C ASN A 152 -4.05 -4.43 16.64
N PHE A 153 -3.65 -3.46 15.83
CA PHE A 153 -3.87 -3.54 14.39
C PHE A 153 -2.93 -4.58 13.75
N VAL A 154 -3.40 -5.24 12.72
CA VAL A 154 -2.53 -5.90 11.74
C VAL A 154 -1.84 -4.80 10.96
N ILE A 155 -0.51 -4.79 10.97
CA ILE A 155 0.27 -3.67 10.44
C ILE A 155 1.03 -4.12 9.20
N ASP A 156 0.75 -3.44 8.09
CA ASP A 156 1.61 -3.44 6.91
C ASP A 156 2.35 -2.11 6.85
N ILE A 157 3.62 -2.15 6.48
CA ILE A 157 4.47 -0.97 6.32
C ILE A 157 4.94 -0.92 4.87
N GLY A 158 4.78 0.22 4.22
CA GLY A 158 5.33 0.48 2.89
C GLY A 158 6.51 1.42 2.96
N CYS A 159 7.64 1.03 2.38
CA CYS A 159 8.83 1.86 2.27
C CYS A 159 9.30 1.88 0.81
N ILE A 160 9.42 3.07 0.24
CA ILE A 160 10.05 3.27 -1.06
C ILE A 160 11.55 3.37 -0.83
N LEU A 161 12.33 2.56 -1.54
CA LEU A 161 13.78 2.65 -1.56
C LEU A 161 14.24 3.53 -2.72
N VAL A 162 14.96 4.58 -2.38
CA VAL A 162 15.54 5.55 -3.32
C VAL A 162 17.06 5.45 -3.19
N LYS A 163 17.72 5.00 -4.27
CA LYS A 163 19.19 4.82 -4.30
C LYS A 163 19.90 6.11 -3.88
N GLY A 164 20.88 5.97 -3.00
CA GLY A 164 21.69 7.09 -2.49
C GLY A 164 20.96 7.99 -1.50
N VAL A 165 19.70 7.70 -1.13
CA VAL A 165 18.94 8.48 -0.15
C VAL A 165 18.68 7.66 1.12
N ASN A 166 17.93 6.57 1.01
CA ASN A 166 17.53 5.76 2.15
C ASN A 166 17.92 4.29 2.00
N ASP A 167 19.10 4.03 1.45
CA ASP A 167 19.61 2.67 1.20
C ASP A 167 19.65 1.82 2.46
N ASP A 168 19.87 2.41 3.64
CA ASP A 168 19.90 1.73 4.93
C ASP A 168 18.50 1.55 5.57
N ALA A 169 17.43 2.03 4.93
CA ALA A 169 16.08 1.93 5.49
C ALA A 169 15.64 0.48 5.78
N PRO A 170 16.01 -0.56 5.00
CA PRO A 170 15.67 -1.94 5.34
C PRO A 170 16.22 -2.36 6.70
N LYS A 171 17.49 -2.08 6.97
CA LYS A 171 18.14 -2.38 8.26
C LYS A 171 17.48 -1.59 9.38
N ARG A 172 17.37 -0.27 9.22
CA ARG A 172 16.85 0.61 10.29
C ARG A 172 15.38 0.30 10.62
N MET A 173 14.56 0.00 9.61
CA MET A 173 13.17 -0.42 9.83
C MET A 173 13.10 -1.70 10.66
N TYR A 174 13.89 -2.69 10.31
CA TYR A 174 13.93 -3.95 11.04
C TYR A 174 14.40 -3.77 12.50
N GLU A 175 15.45 -2.96 12.72
CA GLU A 175 15.94 -2.63 14.05
C GLU A 175 14.85 -1.92 14.87
N PHE A 176 14.22 -0.89 14.31
CA PHE A 176 13.13 -0.15 14.96
C PHE A 176 11.97 -1.05 15.39
N LEU A 177 11.56 -1.98 14.53
CA LEU A 177 10.48 -2.92 14.86
C LEU A 177 10.87 -3.86 16.01
N ASN A 178 12.11 -4.36 16.03
CA ASN A 178 12.59 -5.21 17.11
C ASN A 178 12.77 -4.44 18.43
N GLU A 179 13.36 -3.25 18.38
CA GLU A 179 13.53 -2.38 19.56
C GLU A 179 12.18 -2.07 20.24
N ASN A 180 11.12 -1.99 19.46
CA ASN A 180 9.76 -1.69 19.93
C ASN A 180 8.87 -2.93 20.06
N ASP A 181 9.43 -4.15 19.91
CA ASP A 181 8.70 -5.42 19.96
C ASP A 181 7.43 -5.42 19.07
N ILE A 182 7.57 -4.92 17.83
CA ILE A 182 6.52 -4.96 16.82
C ILE A 182 6.75 -6.17 15.94
N LYS A 183 5.89 -7.19 16.08
CA LYS A 183 5.94 -8.47 15.34
C LYS A 183 4.62 -8.71 14.62
N ASN A 184 4.56 -9.78 13.85
CA ASN A 184 3.40 -10.14 13.05
C ASN A 184 2.97 -9.03 12.08
N CYS A 185 3.96 -8.34 11.51
CA CYS A 185 3.78 -7.28 10.53
C CYS A 185 4.46 -7.63 9.20
N VAL A 186 4.06 -6.92 8.16
CA VAL A 186 4.66 -7.00 6.83
C VAL A 186 5.34 -5.69 6.50
N ILE A 187 6.63 -5.74 6.16
CA ILE A 187 7.32 -4.61 5.53
C ILE A 187 7.35 -4.85 4.02
N ARG A 188 6.91 -3.88 3.26
CA ARG A 188 7.00 -3.90 1.81
C ARG A 188 8.01 -2.85 1.35
N PHE A 189 9.16 -3.30 0.87
CA PHE A 189 10.10 -2.44 0.16
C PHE A 189 9.75 -2.42 -1.33
N LYS A 190 9.76 -1.25 -1.91
CA LYS A 190 9.46 -1.04 -3.33
C LYS A 190 10.36 0.05 -3.92
N ASN A 191 10.57 -0.03 -5.22
CA ASN A 191 11.22 1.02 -5.98
C ASN A 191 10.32 2.25 -6.13
N VAL A 192 10.88 3.33 -6.70
CA VAL A 192 10.12 4.53 -7.06
C VAL A 192 9.16 4.19 -8.21
N GLY A 193 7.88 4.48 -8.03
CA GLY A 193 6.88 4.32 -9.09
C GLY A 193 7.01 5.41 -10.16
N GLN A 194 6.66 5.07 -11.39
CA GLN A 194 6.66 6.00 -12.53
C GLN A 194 5.24 6.46 -12.91
N ILE A 195 4.31 6.38 -11.97
CA ILE A 195 2.91 6.82 -12.15
C ILE A 195 2.71 8.10 -11.35
N GLY A 196 2.04 9.08 -11.95
CA GLY A 196 1.80 10.37 -11.34
C GLY A 196 3.07 11.19 -11.17
N ARG A 197 3.24 11.81 -10.00
CA ARG A 197 4.47 12.53 -9.67
C ARG A 197 5.55 11.53 -9.29
N HIS A 198 6.74 11.65 -9.88
CA HIS A 198 7.89 10.78 -9.59
C HIS A 198 9.17 11.61 -9.46
N MET A 199 10.18 11.01 -8.83
CA MET A 199 11.47 11.66 -8.61
C MET A 199 12.30 11.57 -9.89
N GLU A 200 12.50 12.70 -10.56
CA GLU A 200 13.33 12.77 -11.76
C GLU A 200 14.82 12.65 -11.45
N GLY A 201 15.58 12.10 -12.38
CA GLY A 201 17.05 12.04 -12.31
C GLY A 201 17.62 11.03 -11.32
N ILE A 202 16.79 10.21 -10.66
CA ILE A 202 17.26 9.13 -9.80
C ILE A 202 17.47 7.84 -10.60
N GLU A 203 18.49 7.08 -10.22
CA GLU A 203 18.63 5.69 -10.66
C GLU A 203 17.67 4.81 -9.86
N ASN A 204 16.69 4.22 -10.53
CA ASN A 204 15.70 3.39 -9.86
C ASN A 204 16.22 1.98 -9.56
N HIS A 205 15.67 1.36 -8.52
CA HIS A 205 15.92 -0.05 -8.25
C HIS A 205 15.19 -0.95 -9.24
N THR A 206 15.89 -1.93 -9.77
CA THR A 206 15.29 -3.12 -10.39
C THR A 206 14.90 -4.11 -9.28
N MET A 207 14.12 -5.15 -9.60
CA MET A 207 13.83 -6.22 -8.63
C MET A 207 15.11 -6.88 -8.13
N GLU A 208 16.06 -7.13 -9.01
CA GLU A 208 17.35 -7.72 -8.64
C GLU A 208 18.13 -6.83 -7.67
N SER A 209 18.24 -5.54 -7.96
CA SER A 209 18.93 -4.61 -7.06
C SER A 209 18.20 -4.41 -5.72
N LEU A 210 16.86 -4.51 -5.68
CA LEU A 210 16.09 -4.55 -4.43
C LEU A 210 16.41 -5.80 -3.61
N LYS A 211 16.46 -6.98 -4.24
CA LYS A 211 16.83 -8.24 -3.59
C LYS A 211 18.25 -8.17 -3.03
N GLN A 212 19.20 -7.67 -3.80
CA GLN A 212 20.59 -7.51 -3.37
C GLN A 212 20.73 -6.54 -2.19
N SER A 213 20.04 -5.39 -2.25
CA SER A 213 20.03 -4.42 -1.15
C SER A 213 19.48 -5.03 0.14
N VAL A 214 18.34 -5.68 0.07
CA VAL A 214 17.72 -6.33 1.25
C VAL A 214 18.59 -7.49 1.75
N ALA A 215 19.07 -8.35 0.87
CA ALA A 215 19.92 -9.48 1.22
C ALA A 215 21.18 -9.03 1.98
N LYS A 216 21.85 -7.98 1.50
CA LYS A 216 23.01 -7.38 2.17
C LYS A 216 22.70 -6.95 3.61
N HIS A 217 21.59 -6.25 3.83
CA HIS A 217 21.22 -5.74 5.15
C HIS A 217 20.81 -6.82 6.15
N PHE A 218 20.30 -7.95 5.66
CA PHE A 218 19.84 -9.05 6.51
C PHE A 218 20.81 -10.22 6.60
N GLY A 219 21.98 -10.14 5.93
CA GLY A 219 22.99 -11.20 5.94
C GLY A 219 22.50 -12.52 5.35
N ILE A 220 21.70 -12.43 4.29
CA ILE A 220 21.14 -13.56 3.54
C ILE A 220 21.56 -13.47 2.08
N THR A 221 21.27 -14.50 1.28
CA THR A 221 21.51 -14.50 -0.16
C THR A 221 20.23 -14.22 -0.95
N VAL A 222 20.38 -13.81 -2.20
CA VAL A 222 19.24 -13.62 -3.12
C VAL A 222 18.52 -14.94 -3.34
N GLU A 223 19.25 -16.05 -3.46
CA GLU A 223 18.70 -17.39 -3.62
C GLU A 223 17.81 -17.82 -2.44
N GLN A 224 18.14 -17.35 -1.21
CA GLN A 224 17.27 -17.59 -0.04
C GLN A 224 15.96 -16.82 -0.15
N ILE A 225 15.98 -15.58 -0.67
CA ILE A 225 14.76 -14.80 -0.93
C ILE A 225 13.91 -15.53 -1.99
N ASP A 226 14.52 -15.97 -3.09
CA ASP A 226 13.81 -16.65 -4.16
C ASP A 226 13.18 -17.97 -3.70
N ARG A 227 13.92 -18.78 -3.00
CA ARG A 227 13.41 -20.05 -2.41
C ARG A 227 12.24 -19.81 -1.47
N THR A 228 12.32 -18.78 -0.60
CA THR A 228 11.21 -18.44 0.30
C THR A 228 9.98 -17.99 -0.48
N SER A 229 10.19 -17.22 -1.54
CA SER A 229 9.11 -16.75 -2.40
C SER A 229 8.38 -17.92 -3.08
N GLU A 230 9.12 -18.85 -3.65
CA GLU A 230 8.57 -20.07 -4.27
C GLU A 230 7.80 -20.95 -3.28
N GLN A 231 8.33 -21.15 -2.07
CA GLN A 231 7.65 -21.93 -1.04
C GLN A 231 6.31 -21.33 -0.63
N VAL A 232 6.26 -19.99 -0.48
CA VAL A 232 5.03 -19.29 -0.09
C VAL A 232 4.03 -19.23 -1.22
N GLU A 233 4.46 -19.15 -2.47
CA GLU A 233 3.58 -19.15 -3.63
C GLU A 233 2.78 -20.45 -3.74
N ASN A 234 3.42 -21.59 -3.42
CA ASN A 234 2.78 -22.91 -3.47
C ASN A 234 1.79 -23.14 -2.31
N ASP A 235 1.97 -22.50 -1.16
CA ASP A 235 1.22 -22.79 0.07
C ASP A 235 0.15 -21.74 0.43
N SER A 236 0.04 -20.59 -0.26
CA SER A 236 -0.62 -19.47 0.37
C SER A 236 -1.81 -18.85 -0.35
N ILE A 237 -2.93 -19.00 0.33
CA ILE A 237 -4.11 -18.13 0.28
C ILE A 237 -3.82 -16.73 0.87
N VAL A 238 -2.75 -16.53 1.64
CA VAL A 238 -2.53 -15.34 2.50
C VAL A 238 -1.62 -14.30 1.85
N PHE A 239 -0.64 -14.70 1.06
CA PHE A 239 0.27 -13.80 0.38
C PHE A 239 0.32 -14.12 -1.11
N PRO A 240 -0.43 -13.39 -1.94
CA PRO A 240 -0.20 -13.49 -3.37
C PRO A 240 1.21 -12.94 -3.66
N VAL A 241 2.18 -13.80 -3.67
CA VAL A 241 3.49 -13.54 -4.23
C VAL A 241 3.34 -13.78 -5.72
N ASN A 242 3.53 -12.80 -6.56
CA ASN A 242 3.72 -13.09 -7.96
C ASN A 242 5.19 -13.46 -8.17
N GLU A 243 5.49 -14.16 -9.24
CA GLU A 243 6.80 -14.70 -9.61
C GLU A 243 7.98 -13.71 -9.57
N LYS A 244 7.69 -12.41 -9.39
CA LYS A 244 8.66 -11.30 -9.37
C LYS A 244 8.72 -10.55 -8.05
N ALA A 245 8.06 -11.03 -7.00
CA ALA A 245 8.19 -10.49 -5.66
C ALA A 245 9.23 -11.27 -4.87
N GLY A 246 10.14 -10.57 -4.19
CA GLY A 246 10.97 -11.18 -3.17
C GLY A 246 10.20 -11.26 -1.85
N LEU A 247 10.31 -12.38 -1.14
CA LEU A 247 9.70 -12.57 0.17
C LEU A 247 10.69 -13.23 1.12
N MET A 248 10.71 -12.76 2.36
CA MET A 248 11.43 -13.42 3.44
C MET A 248 10.71 -13.22 4.77
N TYR A 249 10.99 -14.14 5.70
CA TYR A 249 10.50 -14.09 7.07
C TYR A 249 11.66 -14.09 8.06
N LYS A 250 11.65 -13.14 8.99
CA LYS A 250 12.66 -13.07 10.03
C LYS A 250 12.06 -12.55 11.33
N SER A 251 12.18 -13.31 12.41
CA SER A 251 11.81 -12.91 13.78
C SER A 251 10.38 -12.36 13.92
N GLY A 252 9.40 -12.99 13.24
CA GLY A 252 8.00 -12.54 13.28
C GLY A 252 7.65 -11.42 12.30
N ILE A 253 8.58 -11.03 11.41
CA ILE A 253 8.38 -9.97 10.43
C ILE A 253 8.48 -10.55 9.03
N TRP A 254 7.46 -10.31 8.22
CA TRP A 254 7.50 -10.59 6.79
C TRP A 254 8.08 -9.41 6.02
N ILE A 255 9.02 -9.69 5.13
CA ILE A 255 9.61 -8.69 4.24
C ILE A 255 9.22 -9.05 2.82
N LYS A 256 8.49 -8.16 2.17
CA LYS A 256 8.03 -8.30 0.80
C LYS A 256 8.69 -7.26 -0.09
N LEU A 257 9.24 -7.71 -1.21
CA LEU A 257 9.80 -6.85 -2.24
C LEU A 257 8.80 -6.69 -3.38
N THR A 258 8.68 -5.48 -3.88
CA THR A 258 7.73 -5.15 -4.94
C THR A 258 8.37 -4.17 -5.91
N ASN A 259 8.34 -4.51 -7.20
CA ASN A 259 8.75 -3.58 -8.26
C ASN A 259 7.51 -2.86 -8.82
N TRP A 260 7.57 -1.53 -8.86
CA TRP A 260 6.54 -0.65 -9.42
C TRP A 260 7.01 -0.08 -10.77
N ASP A 261 7.27 -0.94 -11.74
CA ASP A 261 7.58 -0.50 -13.09
C ASP A 261 6.31 -0.17 -13.86
N ALA A 262 6.25 1.07 -14.31
CA ALA A 262 5.10 1.59 -15.06
C ALA A 262 5.07 1.09 -16.52
N ASP A 263 6.19 0.57 -17.05
CA ASP A 263 6.25 0.16 -18.45
C ASP A 263 5.56 -1.17 -18.75
N GLY A 264 5.10 -1.87 -17.73
CA GLY A 264 4.36 -3.13 -17.86
C GLY A 264 5.15 -4.29 -18.48
N LYS A 265 6.46 -4.10 -18.71
CA LYS A 265 7.30 -5.11 -19.37
C LYS A 265 7.95 -6.07 -18.39
N THR A 266 8.12 -5.66 -17.14
CA THR A 266 8.92 -6.37 -16.14
C THR A 266 8.16 -6.83 -14.91
N ALA A 267 6.97 -6.33 -14.67
CA ALA A 267 6.09 -6.90 -13.67
C ALA A 267 4.85 -7.42 -14.40
N PRO A 268 4.52 -8.70 -14.36
CA PRO A 268 3.14 -9.08 -14.38
C PRO A 268 2.59 -8.34 -13.18
N LEU A 269 1.84 -7.34 -13.51
CA LEU A 269 1.29 -6.34 -12.64
C LEU A 269 0.79 -7.04 -11.41
N LEU A 270 1.25 -6.63 -10.26
CA LEU A 270 0.94 -7.14 -8.95
C LEU A 270 -0.50 -7.66 -8.90
N ASN A 271 -0.74 -8.87 -9.39
CA ASN A 271 -2.05 -9.51 -9.42
C ASN A 271 -3.18 -8.62 -10.00
N SER A 272 -3.04 -8.17 -11.25
CA SER A 272 -4.15 -7.53 -11.98
C SER A 272 -5.42 -8.40 -11.93
N GLU A 273 -5.25 -9.72 -11.93
CA GLU A 273 -6.34 -10.70 -11.80
C GLU A 273 -6.93 -10.83 -10.39
N ARG A 274 -6.27 -10.31 -9.35
CA ARG A 274 -6.71 -10.44 -7.94
C ARG A 274 -7.10 -9.14 -7.29
N ARG A 275 -6.68 -8.01 -7.85
CA ARG A 275 -6.93 -6.67 -7.30
C ARG A 275 -7.68 -5.81 -8.30
N GLY A 276 -8.87 -5.43 -7.90
CA GLY A 276 -9.70 -4.47 -8.59
C GLY A 276 -9.60 -3.07 -8.00
N ARG A 277 -10.23 -2.12 -8.68
CA ARG A 277 -10.42 -0.73 -8.24
C ARG A 277 -11.84 -0.30 -8.58
N ILE A 278 -12.48 0.43 -7.67
CA ILE A 278 -13.78 1.06 -7.93
C ILE A 278 -13.53 2.29 -8.79
N THR A 279 -14.19 2.34 -9.94
CA THR A 279 -14.15 3.46 -10.88
C THR A 279 -15.03 4.63 -10.41
N GLN A 280 -14.96 5.79 -11.07
CA GLN A 280 -15.84 6.93 -10.76
C GLN A 280 -17.32 6.61 -10.99
N ASP A 281 -17.63 5.69 -11.92
CA ASP A 281 -18.97 5.22 -12.20
C ASP A 281 -19.44 4.07 -11.27
N PHE A 282 -18.61 3.71 -10.26
CA PHE A 282 -18.87 2.63 -9.31
C PHE A 282 -18.95 1.24 -9.93
N LYS A 283 -18.27 1.03 -11.03
CA LYS A 283 -17.89 -0.27 -11.57
C LYS A 283 -16.58 -0.74 -10.97
N VAL A 284 -16.17 -1.96 -11.31
CA VAL A 284 -14.90 -2.50 -10.87
C VAL A 284 -14.00 -2.79 -12.08
N ALA A 285 -12.77 -2.29 -12.05
CA ALA A 285 -11.76 -2.49 -13.09
C ALA A 285 -10.49 -3.11 -12.51
N PRO A 286 -9.63 -3.75 -13.33
CA PRO A 286 -8.30 -4.15 -12.90
C PRO A 286 -7.50 -2.95 -12.42
N PHE A 287 -6.86 -3.05 -11.25
CA PHE A 287 -6.29 -1.91 -10.53
C PHE A 287 -5.26 -1.10 -11.35
N PHE A 288 -4.26 -1.77 -11.93
CA PHE A 288 -3.18 -1.06 -12.63
C PHE A 288 -3.57 -0.61 -14.03
N GLU A 289 -4.36 -1.40 -14.72
CA GLU A 289 -4.88 -1.07 -16.03
C GLU A 289 -5.76 0.18 -15.93
N HIS A 290 -6.58 0.28 -14.89
CA HIS A 290 -7.40 1.47 -14.64
C HIS A 290 -6.54 2.72 -14.42
N VAL A 291 -5.49 2.62 -13.60
CA VAL A 291 -4.58 3.75 -13.36
C VAL A 291 -3.89 4.22 -14.65
N LYS A 292 -3.53 3.29 -15.54
CA LYS A 292 -2.87 3.62 -16.82
C LYS A 292 -3.82 4.25 -17.84
N GLU A 293 -5.05 3.77 -17.90
CA GLU A 293 -6.03 4.28 -18.88
C GLU A 293 -6.68 5.60 -18.43
N ASN A 294 -6.63 5.90 -17.14
CA ASN A 294 -7.27 7.06 -16.54
C ASN A 294 -6.25 7.98 -15.83
N GLU A 295 -5.13 8.26 -16.49
CA GLU A 295 -4.06 9.11 -15.92
C GLU A 295 -4.54 10.48 -15.45
N PHE A 296 -5.64 11.00 -16.02
CA PHE A 296 -6.24 12.27 -15.59
C PHE A 296 -6.85 12.23 -14.17
N GLU A 297 -7.13 11.05 -13.65
CA GLU A 297 -7.62 10.85 -12.28
C GLU A 297 -6.47 10.91 -11.25
N TYR A 298 -5.22 10.80 -11.73
CA TYR A 298 -4.05 10.61 -10.89
C TYR A 298 -2.98 11.68 -11.04
#